data_edbdaf32b280597d523524988b45474b
#
_entry.id   edbdaf32b280597d523524988b45474b
#
_cell.length_a   1.000
_cell.length_b   1.000
_cell.length_c   1.000
_cell.angle_alpha   90.00
_cell.angle_beta   90.00
_cell.angle_gamma   90.00
#
_symmetry.space_group_name_H-M   'P 1'
#
loop_
_entity.id
_entity.type
_entity.pdbx_description
1 polymer ?
#
loop_
_entity_poly.entity_id
_entity_poly.type
_entity_poly.pdbx_seq_one_letter_code
_entity_poly.pdbx_strand_id
1 'polypeptide(L)'
;MKKLLPFLLPFLFLPSFSPPPGSTELKILSWNIRDFGKSKTDADITFISKNIRHYDLISLQEVVAGYGGAQAVARLVAELNKSGRWDYSISDPTNSTSGSISERYAFVWNASKVKKIGNSWLEKTYDAEIEREPFFSRFSFGGKTITLINFHARPRENQPETEVKYFKFYPAQYPDDILVFACDFNLPEYHTVFNPLKKMGYLPAISGQKTSLKKSPDVQGNYLMHEKDNIFYDSKRLTAIDAGTLDFVPQCNSLEEANHISDHLGVWIVVK
;
A
#
# COMPACT_ATOMS: atom_id res chain seq x y z
N MET A 1 40.71 -66.24 16.68
CA MET A 1 39.69 -65.37 17.29
C MET A 1 40.08 -63.92 16.99
N LYS A 2 39.45 -63.27 15.99
CA LYS A 2 39.71 -61.85 15.62
C LYS A 2 38.69 -61.00 16.37
N LYS A 3 39.17 -60.09 17.25
CA LYS A 3 38.35 -59.14 17.96
C LYS A 3 37.95 -57.94 17.00
N LEU A 4 36.67 -57.78 16.71
CA LEU A 4 36.13 -56.57 16.06
C LEU A 4 36.11 -55.45 17.09
N LEU A 5 36.73 -54.33 16.74
CA LEU A 5 36.66 -53.06 17.46
C LEU A 5 35.41 -52.26 16.91
N PRO A 6 34.56 -51.75 17.75
CA PRO A 6 33.44 -50.92 17.27
C PRO A 6 33.93 -49.52 16.85
N PHE A 7 33.58 -49.12 15.65
CA PHE A 7 33.84 -47.80 15.09
C PHE A 7 32.79 -46.85 15.65
N LEU A 8 33.15 -45.96 16.57
CA LEU A 8 32.30 -44.87 17.04
C LEU A 8 32.36 -43.73 16.00
N LEU A 9 31.25 -43.48 15.28
CA LEU A 9 31.10 -42.28 14.46
C LEU A 9 30.81 -41.08 15.37
N PRO A 10 31.58 -39.97 15.27
CA PRO A 10 31.24 -38.78 16.01
C PRO A 10 29.99 -38.11 15.39
N PHE A 11 28.95 -37.93 16.19
CA PHE A 11 27.77 -37.13 15.84
C PHE A 11 28.19 -35.65 15.80
N LEU A 12 28.35 -35.11 14.61
CA LEU A 12 28.52 -33.65 14.42
C LEU A 12 27.20 -32.94 14.75
N PHE A 13 27.13 -32.32 15.91
CA PHE A 13 26.09 -31.37 16.24
C PHE A 13 26.32 -30.12 15.38
N LEU A 14 25.54 -29.96 14.30
CA LEU A 14 25.41 -28.69 13.59
C LEU A 14 24.55 -27.76 14.45
N PRO A 15 25.05 -26.57 14.82
CA PRO A 15 24.22 -25.59 15.53
C PRO A 15 23.08 -25.20 14.63
N SER A 16 21.84 -25.40 15.10
CA SER A 16 20.64 -24.84 14.45
C SER A 16 20.73 -23.33 14.51
N PHE A 17 21.09 -22.72 13.39
CA PHE A 17 20.92 -21.27 13.23
C PHE A 17 19.42 -20.97 13.21
N SER A 18 18.86 -20.61 14.36
CA SER A 18 17.57 -19.94 14.41
C SER A 18 17.77 -18.55 13.78
N PRO A 19 17.00 -18.17 12.75
CA PRO A 19 17.06 -16.81 12.24
C PRO A 19 16.74 -15.85 13.40
N PRO A 20 17.34 -14.64 13.43
CA PRO A 20 17.03 -13.64 14.45
C PRO A 20 15.52 -13.39 14.45
N PRO A 21 14.89 -13.09 15.62
CA PRO A 21 13.46 -12.80 15.68
C PRO A 21 13.16 -11.70 14.67
N GLY A 22 12.32 -12.01 13.70
CA GLY A 22 11.92 -11.06 12.66
C GLY A 22 11.34 -9.79 13.30
N SER A 23 11.48 -8.66 12.62
CA SER A 23 10.89 -7.40 13.05
C SER A 23 9.43 -7.64 13.49
N THR A 24 9.08 -7.17 14.69
CA THR A 24 7.71 -7.22 15.20
C THR A 24 6.85 -6.08 14.63
N GLU A 25 7.44 -5.22 13.81
CA GLU A 25 6.82 -4.02 13.23
C GLU A 25 6.69 -4.14 11.72
N LEU A 26 5.49 -3.85 11.22
CA LEU A 26 5.16 -3.78 9.81
C LEU A 26 4.94 -2.33 9.41
N LYS A 27 5.69 -1.87 8.40
CA LYS A 27 5.59 -0.53 7.82
C LYS A 27 4.77 -0.59 6.55
N ILE A 28 3.59 0.01 6.56
CA ILE A 28 2.67 0.05 5.42
C ILE A 28 2.66 1.46 4.83
N LEU A 29 2.72 1.56 3.51
CA LEU A 29 2.59 2.80 2.74
C LEU A 29 1.42 2.69 1.78
N SER A 30 0.60 3.73 1.67
CA SER A 30 -0.34 3.96 0.57
C SER A 30 0.11 5.19 -0.21
N TRP A 31 0.24 5.07 -1.53
CA TRP A 31 0.64 6.21 -2.34
C TRP A 31 -0.04 6.19 -3.72
N ASN A 32 -0.85 7.20 -3.97
CA ASN A 32 -1.29 7.52 -5.33
C ASN A 32 -0.10 8.12 -6.09
N ILE A 33 0.42 7.39 -7.07
CA ILE A 33 1.49 7.88 -7.95
C ILE A 33 0.85 8.26 -9.28
N ARG A 34 0.61 9.54 -9.44
CA ARG A 34 -0.06 10.11 -10.60
C ARG A 34 0.43 9.48 -11.92
N ASP A 35 -0.50 8.98 -12.75
CA ASP A 35 -0.21 8.44 -14.10
C ASP A 35 0.96 7.44 -14.11
N PHE A 36 0.96 6.48 -13.15
CA PHE A 36 2.08 5.54 -13.00
C PHE A 36 2.15 4.57 -14.18
N GLY A 37 2.90 4.99 -15.20
CA GLY A 37 3.00 4.32 -16.49
C GLY A 37 4.22 4.76 -17.29
N LYS A 38 4.06 4.86 -18.60
CA LYS A 38 5.13 5.27 -19.53
C LYS A 38 5.65 6.69 -19.31
N SER A 39 4.87 7.57 -18.69
CA SER A 39 5.27 8.93 -18.35
C SER A 39 6.43 8.96 -17.35
N LYS A 40 6.60 7.92 -16.51
CA LYS A 40 7.68 7.85 -15.54
C LYS A 40 8.97 7.36 -16.18
N THR A 41 9.98 8.23 -16.18
CA THR A 41 11.35 7.95 -16.65
C THR A 41 12.08 6.97 -15.71
N ASP A 42 13.27 6.51 -16.10
CA ASP A 42 14.12 5.70 -15.21
C ASP A 42 14.61 6.49 -13.99
N ALA A 43 14.81 7.81 -14.16
CA ALA A 43 15.14 8.69 -13.04
C ALA A 43 13.99 8.79 -12.04
N ASP A 44 12.74 8.92 -12.52
CA ASP A 44 11.54 8.94 -11.65
C ASP A 44 11.39 7.61 -10.92
N ILE A 45 11.56 6.48 -11.59
CA ILE A 45 11.51 5.15 -10.98
C ILE A 45 12.57 5.01 -9.89
N THR A 46 13.80 5.48 -10.15
CA THR A 46 14.89 5.47 -9.15
C THR A 46 14.56 6.37 -7.97
N PHE A 47 13.98 7.55 -8.21
CA PHE A 47 13.55 8.49 -7.16
C PHE A 47 12.44 7.86 -6.31
N ILE A 48 11.39 7.30 -6.93
CA ILE A 48 10.29 6.62 -6.24
C ILE A 48 10.83 5.47 -5.39
N SER A 49 11.69 4.60 -5.96
CA SER A 49 12.28 3.45 -5.27
C SER A 49 13.06 3.86 -4.01
N LYS A 50 13.84 4.94 -4.07
CA LYS A 50 14.58 5.48 -2.91
C LYS A 50 13.65 5.91 -1.78
N ASN A 51 12.52 6.50 -2.12
CA ASN A 51 11.53 6.98 -1.13
C ASN A 51 10.75 5.83 -0.48
N ILE A 52 10.46 4.74 -1.21
CA ILE A 52 9.57 3.68 -0.70
C ILE A 52 10.30 2.47 -0.11
N ARG A 53 11.58 2.25 -0.38
CA ARG A 53 12.34 1.06 0.06
C ARG A 53 12.44 0.85 1.57
N HIS A 54 12.03 1.83 2.37
CA HIS A 54 12.03 1.78 3.83
C HIS A 54 10.73 1.21 4.43
N TYR A 55 9.73 0.97 3.58
CA TYR A 55 8.47 0.35 3.95
C TYR A 55 8.51 -1.15 3.62
N ASP A 56 7.60 -1.90 4.21
CA ASP A 56 7.57 -3.36 4.07
C ASP A 56 6.46 -3.83 3.12
N LEU A 57 5.34 -3.07 3.08
CA LEU A 57 4.16 -3.35 2.28
C LEU A 57 3.57 -2.05 1.74
N ILE A 58 3.38 -1.98 0.43
CA ILE A 58 3.07 -0.74 -0.29
C ILE A 58 1.84 -0.95 -1.17
N SER A 59 0.90 -0.03 -1.09
CA SER A 59 -0.30 0.09 -1.90
C SER A 59 -0.14 1.25 -2.87
N LEU A 60 -0.25 1.01 -4.19
CA LEU A 60 -0.10 2.01 -5.23
C LEU A 60 -1.39 2.17 -6.00
N GLN A 61 -1.87 3.42 -6.16
CA GLN A 61 -3.00 3.83 -6.98
C GLN A 61 -2.51 4.51 -8.26
N GLU A 62 -3.41 4.72 -9.22
CA GLU A 62 -3.18 5.33 -10.53
C GLU A 62 -2.14 4.59 -11.40
N VAL A 63 -2.00 3.29 -11.21
CA VAL A 63 -1.26 2.48 -12.18
C VAL A 63 -2.06 2.45 -13.47
N VAL A 64 -1.49 2.95 -14.56
CA VAL A 64 -2.17 3.10 -15.86
C VAL A 64 -2.76 1.76 -16.32
N ALA A 65 -4.04 1.75 -16.69
CA ALA A 65 -4.76 0.52 -17.11
C ALA A 65 -4.10 -0.19 -18.29
N GLY A 66 -3.52 0.59 -19.20
CA GLY A 66 -2.83 0.08 -20.39
C GLY A 66 -1.50 -0.59 -20.06
N TYR A 67 -0.86 -1.07 -21.10
CA TYR A 67 0.41 -1.82 -21.08
C TYR A 67 1.53 -1.11 -20.30
N GLY A 68 1.60 0.23 -20.34
CA GLY A 68 2.66 0.99 -19.65
C GLY A 68 2.61 0.92 -18.12
N GLY A 69 1.43 0.68 -17.51
CA GLY A 69 1.29 0.60 -16.05
C GLY A 69 1.97 -0.63 -15.48
N ALA A 70 1.67 -1.81 -16.03
CA ALA A 70 2.31 -3.06 -15.59
C ALA A 70 3.84 -3.00 -15.74
N GLN A 71 4.33 -2.38 -16.83
CA GLN A 71 5.77 -2.19 -17.03
C GLN A 71 6.39 -1.23 -16.01
N ALA A 72 5.69 -0.14 -15.63
CA ALA A 72 6.20 0.79 -14.63
C ALA A 72 6.35 0.10 -13.26
N VAL A 73 5.37 -0.71 -12.85
CA VAL A 73 5.47 -1.52 -11.62
C VAL A 73 6.64 -2.50 -11.69
N ALA A 74 6.80 -3.21 -12.80
CA ALA A 74 7.91 -4.15 -12.99
C ALA A 74 9.27 -3.45 -12.92
N ARG A 75 9.41 -2.27 -13.55
CA ARG A 75 10.64 -1.43 -13.47
C ARG A 75 10.93 -0.98 -12.05
N LEU A 76 9.91 -0.55 -11.31
CA LEU A 76 10.05 -0.15 -9.90
C LEU A 76 10.55 -1.31 -9.04
N VAL A 77 9.95 -2.49 -9.19
CA VAL A 77 10.38 -3.68 -8.44
C VAL A 77 11.78 -4.15 -8.85
N ALA A 78 12.13 -4.06 -10.13
CA ALA A 78 13.49 -4.33 -10.60
C ALA A 78 14.51 -3.37 -9.95
N GLU A 79 14.16 -2.08 -9.82
CA GLU A 79 15.02 -1.08 -9.14
C GLU A 79 15.17 -1.40 -7.64
N LEU A 80 14.07 -1.72 -6.94
CA LEU A 80 14.07 -2.13 -5.53
C LEU A 80 14.91 -3.40 -5.31
N ASN A 81 14.87 -4.33 -6.24
CA ASN A 81 15.62 -5.60 -6.18
C ASN A 81 17.15 -5.44 -6.33
N LYS A 82 17.64 -4.26 -6.72
CA LYS A 82 19.09 -3.97 -6.67
C LYS A 82 19.64 -3.94 -5.24
N SER A 83 18.79 -3.71 -4.22
CA SER A 83 19.21 -3.56 -2.82
C SER A 83 18.39 -4.37 -1.81
N GLY A 84 17.46 -5.21 -2.26
CA GLY A 84 16.59 -6.00 -1.40
C GLY A 84 15.95 -7.16 -2.14
N ARG A 85 14.96 -7.78 -1.52
CA ARG A 85 14.14 -8.84 -2.12
C ARG A 85 12.68 -8.38 -2.15
N TRP A 86 12.24 -7.94 -3.31
CA TRP A 86 10.91 -7.36 -3.50
C TRP A 86 10.10 -8.16 -4.51
N ASP A 87 8.79 -8.18 -4.30
CA ASP A 87 7.84 -8.81 -5.19
C ASP A 87 6.58 -7.92 -5.31
N TYR A 88 5.70 -8.20 -6.26
CA TYR A 88 4.52 -7.39 -6.51
C TYR A 88 3.33 -8.20 -6.99
N SER A 89 2.17 -7.60 -6.87
CA SER A 89 0.93 -8.04 -7.50
C SER A 89 0.24 -6.82 -8.12
N ILE A 90 -0.28 -6.98 -9.33
CA ILE A 90 -1.01 -5.93 -10.05
C ILE A 90 -2.40 -6.44 -10.36
N SER A 91 -3.41 -5.56 -10.28
CA SER A 91 -4.78 -5.91 -10.65
C SER A 91 -4.96 -5.98 -12.17
N ASP A 92 -6.04 -6.62 -12.62
CA ASP A 92 -6.62 -6.29 -13.91
C ASP A 92 -7.06 -4.81 -13.93
N PRO A 93 -7.32 -4.22 -15.12
CA PRO A 93 -7.96 -2.92 -15.18
C PRO A 93 -9.30 -2.93 -14.42
N THR A 94 -9.54 -1.87 -13.65
CA THR A 94 -10.83 -1.72 -12.95
C THR A 94 -11.97 -1.55 -13.94
N ASN A 95 -13.16 -2.03 -13.58
CA ASN A 95 -14.37 -1.69 -14.32
C ASN A 95 -14.63 -0.20 -14.17
N SER A 96 -14.81 0.48 -15.28
CA SER A 96 -15.15 1.89 -15.29
C SER A 96 -16.12 2.15 -16.43
N THR A 97 -17.08 3.04 -16.19
CA THR A 97 -18.04 3.49 -17.21
C THR A 97 -17.36 4.21 -18.38
N SER A 98 -16.11 4.60 -18.22
CA SER A 98 -15.27 5.24 -19.22
C SER A 98 -13.85 4.66 -19.18
N GLY A 99 -13.33 4.25 -20.31
CA GLY A 99 -11.95 3.74 -20.43
C GLY A 99 -10.86 4.76 -20.04
N SER A 100 -11.20 6.04 -19.95
CA SER A 100 -10.30 7.11 -19.47
C SER A 100 -10.19 7.16 -17.94
N ILE A 101 -11.09 6.48 -17.21
CA ILE A 101 -11.12 6.47 -15.73
C ILE A 101 -10.59 5.13 -15.20
N SER A 102 -10.54 4.09 -16.05
CA SER A 102 -10.00 2.79 -15.67
C SER A 102 -8.51 2.90 -15.32
N GLU A 103 -8.14 2.31 -14.21
CA GLU A 103 -6.77 2.18 -13.73
C GLU A 103 -6.49 0.76 -13.26
N ARG A 104 -5.27 0.50 -12.84
CA ARG A 104 -4.88 -0.68 -12.09
C ARG A 104 -4.40 -0.28 -10.72
N TYR A 105 -4.40 -1.22 -9.82
CA TYR A 105 -3.75 -1.13 -8.52
C TYR A 105 -2.53 -2.03 -8.49
N ALA A 106 -1.56 -1.68 -7.64
CA ALA A 106 -0.47 -2.59 -7.36
C ALA A 106 -0.21 -2.68 -5.84
N PHE A 107 0.21 -3.88 -5.41
CA PHE A 107 0.89 -4.09 -4.15
C PHE A 107 2.34 -4.40 -4.43
N VAL A 108 3.24 -3.80 -3.66
CA VAL A 108 4.68 -4.07 -3.70
C VAL A 108 5.13 -4.39 -2.28
N TRP A 109 5.91 -5.45 -2.06
CA TRP A 109 6.31 -5.83 -0.71
C TRP A 109 7.73 -6.35 -0.64
N ASN A 110 8.35 -6.15 0.55
CA ASN A 110 9.62 -6.74 0.89
C ASN A 110 9.44 -8.24 1.20
N ALA A 111 9.78 -9.10 0.25
CA ALA A 111 9.59 -10.55 0.34
C ALA A 111 10.51 -11.24 1.38
N SER A 112 11.46 -10.50 1.97
CA SER A 112 12.25 -10.99 3.11
C SER A 112 11.51 -10.87 4.44
N LYS A 113 10.47 -10.02 4.52
CA LYS A 113 9.70 -9.74 5.74
C LYS A 113 8.25 -10.17 5.65
N VAL A 114 7.63 -9.99 4.48
CA VAL A 114 6.20 -10.17 4.24
C VAL A 114 6.01 -11.28 3.22
N LYS A 115 5.10 -12.21 3.50
CA LYS A 115 4.75 -13.30 2.58
C LYS A 115 3.33 -13.08 2.08
N LYS A 116 3.14 -12.98 0.76
CA LYS A 116 1.80 -12.98 0.14
C LYS A 116 1.14 -14.35 0.28
N ILE A 117 -0.17 -14.37 0.60
CA ILE A 117 -0.98 -15.59 0.75
C ILE A 117 -2.02 -15.63 -0.37
N GLY A 118 -2.03 -16.71 -1.14
CA GLY A 118 -3.01 -16.91 -2.20
C GLY A 118 -2.92 -15.87 -3.32
N ASN A 119 -4.01 -15.70 -4.07
CA ASN A 119 -4.12 -14.72 -5.14
C ASN A 119 -4.67 -13.39 -4.61
N SER A 120 -4.26 -12.30 -5.24
CA SER A 120 -4.92 -11.00 -5.08
C SER A 120 -6.16 -10.95 -5.98
N TRP A 121 -7.16 -10.13 -5.63
CA TRP A 121 -8.40 -10.05 -6.41
C TRP A 121 -9.00 -8.64 -6.37
N LEU A 122 -9.68 -8.25 -7.46
CA LEU A 122 -10.60 -7.13 -7.44
C LEU A 122 -11.90 -7.61 -6.76
N GLU A 123 -12.36 -6.87 -5.77
CA GLU A 123 -13.54 -7.20 -4.99
C GLU A 123 -14.80 -6.78 -5.77
N LYS A 124 -15.68 -7.74 -6.06
CA LYS A 124 -16.80 -7.54 -6.98
C LYS A 124 -18.18 -7.55 -6.34
N THR A 125 -18.26 -7.66 -5.02
CA THR A 125 -19.56 -7.66 -4.33
C THR A 125 -20.35 -6.36 -4.56
N TYR A 126 -19.63 -5.26 -4.74
CA TYR A 126 -20.20 -3.91 -4.95
C TYR A 126 -19.72 -3.27 -6.26
N ASP A 127 -19.45 -4.07 -7.30
CA ASP A 127 -18.94 -3.57 -8.59
C ASP A 127 -19.97 -2.75 -9.38
N ALA A 128 -21.26 -2.85 -9.05
CA ALA A 128 -22.31 -1.97 -9.59
C ALA A 128 -22.35 -0.59 -8.93
N GLU A 129 -21.85 -0.47 -7.70
CA GLU A 129 -21.91 0.75 -6.87
C GLU A 129 -20.56 1.45 -6.76
N ILE A 130 -19.46 0.71 -6.93
CA ILE A 130 -18.08 1.20 -6.86
C ILE A 130 -17.48 1.18 -8.24
N GLU A 131 -17.16 2.35 -8.78
CA GLU A 131 -16.72 2.51 -10.16
C GLU A 131 -15.37 1.85 -10.45
N ARG A 132 -14.46 1.89 -9.46
CA ARG A 132 -13.16 1.23 -9.51
C ARG A 132 -13.08 0.23 -8.35
N GLU A 133 -13.33 -1.04 -8.63
CA GLU A 133 -13.41 -2.06 -7.58
C GLU A 133 -12.14 -2.09 -6.74
N PRO A 134 -12.23 -2.17 -5.40
CA PRO A 134 -11.07 -2.26 -4.54
C PRO A 134 -10.25 -3.52 -4.81
N PHE A 135 -8.93 -3.42 -4.74
CA PHE A 135 -8.00 -4.52 -4.92
C PHE A 135 -7.55 -5.06 -3.56
N PHE A 136 -7.73 -6.35 -3.35
CA PHE A 136 -7.47 -7.05 -2.11
C PHE A 136 -6.29 -8.00 -2.25
N SER A 137 -5.49 -8.11 -1.21
CA SER A 137 -4.47 -9.16 -1.11
C SER A 137 -4.19 -9.51 0.34
N ARG A 138 -3.97 -10.80 0.61
CA ARG A 138 -3.60 -11.32 1.93
C ARG A 138 -2.10 -11.42 2.06
N PHE A 139 -1.59 -11.00 3.22
CA PHE A 139 -0.19 -11.05 3.58
C PHE A 139 0.00 -11.64 4.96
N SER A 140 1.01 -12.48 5.13
CA SER A 140 1.44 -12.98 6.42
C SER A 140 2.62 -12.17 6.95
N PHE A 141 2.49 -11.69 8.18
CA PHE A 141 3.53 -11.00 8.91
C PHE A 141 3.41 -11.31 10.41
N GLY A 142 4.50 -11.72 11.07
CA GLY A 142 4.50 -11.98 12.51
C GLY A 142 3.46 -13.00 13.00
N GLY A 143 3.08 -13.97 12.15
CA GLY A 143 2.04 -14.95 12.47
C GLY A 143 0.60 -14.46 12.29
N LYS A 144 0.41 -13.18 11.92
CA LYS A 144 -0.90 -12.58 11.60
C LYS A 144 -1.16 -12.64 10.10
N THR A 145 -2.42 -12.76 9.70
CA THR A 145 -2.88 -12.56 8.33
C THR A 145 -3.52 -11.18 8.22
N ILE A 146 -2.92 -10.33 7.40
CA ILE A 146 -3.38 -8.98 7.11
C ILE A 146 -3.91 -8.96 5.69
N THR A 147 -5.14 -8.50 5.50
CA THR A 147 -5.71 -8.22 4.19
C THR A 147 -5.61 -6.74 3.92
N LEU A 148 -4.70 -6.38 3.00
CA LEU A 148 -4.53 -5.02 2.54
C LEU A 148 -5.52 -4.75 1.42
N ILE A 149 -6.22 -3.62 1.51
CA ILE A 149 -7.24 -3.17 0.58
C ILE A 149 -6.75 -1.87 -0.04
N ASN A 150 -6.56 -1.90 -1.35
CA ASN A 150 -6.14 -0.77 -2.16
C ASN A 150 -7.34 -0.23 -2.93
N PHE A 151 -7.57 1.07 -2.86
CA PHE A 151 -8.71 1.70 -3.49
C PHE A 151 -8.41 3.16 -3.83
N HIS A 152 -8.99 3.62 -4.93
CA HIS A 152 -9.00 5.01 -5.33
C HIS A 152 -10.45 5.43 -5.64
N ALA A 153 -11.05 6.19 -4.75
CA ALA A 153 -12.41 6.69 -4.89
C ALA A 153 -12.52 7.69 -6.04
N ARG A 154 -13.72 7.83 -6.57
CA ARG A 154 -13.99 8.91 -7.56
C ARG A 154 -13.64 10.27 -6.98
N PRO A 155 -13.33 11.28 -7.85
CA PRO A 155 -13.02 12.63 -7.41
C PRO A 155 -14.14 13.26 -6.54
N ARG A 156 -13.78 14.22 -5.70
CA ARG A 156 -14.69 14.85 -4.73
C ARG A 156 -15.97 15.40 -5.34
N GLU A 157 -15.88 15.98 -6.53
CA GLU A 157 -17.02 16.51 -7.29
C GLU A 157 -18.03 15.42 -7.71
N ASN A 158 -17.62 14.17 -7.70
CA ASN A 158 -18.42 13.00 -8.06
C ASN A 158 -18.91 12.22 -6.84
N GLN A 159 -18.92 12.83 -5.64
CA GLN A 159 -19.47 12.26 -4.41
C GLN A 159 -18.84 10.91 -4.01
N PRO A 160 -17.54 10.85 -3.70
CA PRO A 160 -16.84 9.62 -3.33
C PRO A 160 -17.45 8.88 -2.13
N GLU A 161 -18.18 9.57 -1.24
CA GLU A 161 -18.90 8.95 -0.13
C GLU A 161 -19.96 7.94 -0.58
N THR A 162 -20.45 8.03 -1.81
CA THR A 162 -21.41 7.07 -2.36
C THR A 162 -20.78 5.70 -2.63
N GLU A 163 -19.46 5.64 -2.81
CA GLU A 163 -18.66 4.42 -2.93
C GLU A 163 -18.12 3.99 -1.56
N VAL A 164 -17.49 4.90 -0.83
CA VAL A 164 -16.86 4.62 0.46
C VAL A 164 -17.83 4.09 1.51
N LYS A 165 -19.13 4.43 1.41
CA LYS A 165 -20.17 3.90 2.32
C LYS A 165 -20.26 2.38 2.36
N TYR A 166 -19.79 1.67 1.32
CA TYR A 166 -19.82 0.19 1.25
C TYR A 166 -18.71 -0.45 2.06
N PHE A 167 -17.63 0.27 2.38
CA PHE A 167 -16.48 -0.25 3.12
C PHE A 167 -16.86 -0.80 4.51
N LYS A 168 -17.92 -0.26 5.13
CA LYS A 168 -18.47 -0.77 6.40
C LYS A 168 -18.92 -2.23 6.36
N PHE A 169 -19.12 -2.81 5.18
CA PHE A 169 -19.59 -4.18 5.05
C PHE A 169 -18.44 -5.19 4.94
N TYR A 170 -17.24 -4.78 4.51
CA TYR A 170 -16.11 -5.69 4.37
C TYR A 170 -15.69 -6.38 5.67
N PRO A 171 -15.72 -5.76 6.86
CA PRO A 171 -15.43 -6.48 8.10
C PRO A 171 -16.32 -7.69 8.37
N ALA A 172 -17.57 -7.64 7.96
CA ALA A 172 -18.50 -8.77 8.09
C ALA A 172 -18.31 -9.83 7.00
N GLN A 173 -17.82 -9.44 5.81
CA GLN A 173 -17.51 -10.37 4.72
C GLN A 173 -16.19 -11.13 4.94
N TYR A 174 -15.25 -10.52 5.65
CA TYR A 174 -13.91 -11.06 5.92
C TYR A 174 -13.62 -11.08 7.44
N PRO A 175 -14.42 -11.81 8.24
CA PRO A 175 -14.36 -11.73 9.72
C PRO A 175 -13.05 -12.25 10.30
N ASP A 176 -12.39 -13.18 9.61
CA ASP A 176 -11.14 -13.79 10.05
C ASP A 176 -9.91 -12.96 9.68
N ASP A 177 -10.05 -12.05 8.71
CA ASP A 177 -8.95 -11.24 8.21
C ASP A 177 -8.75 -9.96 9.03
N ILE A 178 -7.53 -9.55 9.25
CA ILE A 178 -7.20 -8.22 9.78
C ILE A 178 -7.20 -7.25 8.59
N LEU A 179 -8.26 -6.46 8.45
CA LEU A 179 -8.38 -5.55 7.31
C LEU A 179 -7.62 -4.26 7.55
N VAL A 180 -6.89 -3.81 6.53
CA VAL A 180 -6.22 -2.52 6.45
C VAL A 180 -6.59 -1.87 5.13
N PHE A 181 -7.26 -0.71 5.18
CA PHE A 181 -7.69 0.06 4.01
C PHE A 181 -6.65 1.13 3.72
N ALA A 182 -5.81 0.94 2.71
CA ALA A 182 -4.72 1.82 2.31
C ALA A 182 -5.08 2.49 0.97
N CYS A 183 -5.70 3.68 1.04
CA CYS A 183 -6.52 4.20 -0.04
C CYS A 183 -6.34 5.71 -0.26
N ASP A 184 -6.57 6.13 -1.50
CA ASP A 184 -7.01 7.50 -1.83
C ASP A 184 -8.54 7.52 -1.77
N PHE A 185 -9.08 8.04 -0.69
CA PHE A 185 -10.52 8.14 -0.48
C PHE A 185 -11.14 9.37 -1.12
N ASN A 186 -10.33 10.32 -1.60
CA ASN A 186 -10.78 11.64 -2.03
C ASN A 186 -11.68 12.38 -1.00
N LEU A 187 -11.60 11.98 0.27
CA LEU A 187 -12.37 12.47 1.41
C LEU A 187 -11.47 12.66 2.62
N PRO A 188 -11.72 13.70 3.42
CA PRO A 188 -11.05 13.84 4.70
C PRO A 188 -11.54 12.77 5.68
N GLU A 189 -10.64 12.32 6.57
CA GLU A 189 -10.93 11.22 7.52
C GLU A 189 -12.09 11.53 8.48
N TYR A 190 -12.39 12.80 8.75
CA TYR A 190 -13.51 13.21 9.61
C TYR A 190 -14.87 13.17 8.90
N HIS A 191 -14.93 12.88 7.59
CA HIS A 191 -16.20 12.76 6.88
C HIS A 191 -17.08 11.67 7.51
N THR A 192 -18.37 11.95 7.63
CA THR A 192 -19.32 11.11 8.37
C THR A 192 -19.50 9.70 7.80
N VAL A 193 -19.14 9.48 6.52
CA VAL A 193 -19.18 8.17 5.86
C VAL A 193 -18.30 7.13 6.59
N PHE A 194 -17.24 7.57 7.28
CA PHE A 194 -16.35 6.70 8.04
C PHE A 194 -16.86 6.36 9.45
N ASN A 195 -17.92 7.02 9.94
CA ASN A 195 -18.43 6.77 11.28
C ASN A 195 -18.79 5.30 11.56
N PRO A 196 -19.40 4.55 10.62
CA PRO A 196 -19.65 3.13 10.84
C PRO A 196 -18.35 2.30 11.01
N LEU A 197 -17.31 2.55 10.20
CA LEU A 197 -16.02 1.90 10.34
C LEU A 197 -15.36 2.26 11.67
N LYS A 198 -15.34 3.54 12.05
CA LYS A 198 -14.79 4.02 13.33
C LYS A 198 -15.49 3.37 14.52
N LYS A 199 -16.82 3.22 14.48
CA LYS A 199 -17.58 2.51 15.53
C LYS A 199 -17.22 1.02 15.64
N MET A 200 -16.79 0.39 14.56
CA MET A 200 -16.30 -0.99 14.57
C MET A 200 -14.86 -1.11 15.08
N GLY A 201 -14.14 -0.01 15.26
CA GLY A 201 -12.76 0.04 15.76
C GLY A 201 -11.71 0.26 14.68
N TYR A 202 -12.11 0.61 13.46
CA TYR A 202 -11.17 1.03 12.42
C TYR A 202 -10.80 2.50 12.61
N LEU A 203 -9.53 2.77 12.88
CA LEU A 203 -9.05 4.13 13.11
C LEU A 203 -8.21 4.61 11.91
N PRO A 204 -8.27 5.92 11.59
CA PRO A 204 -7.37 6.51 10.60
C PRO A 204 -5.94 6.57 11.14
N ALA A 205 -4.96 6.38 10.27
CA ALA A 205 -3.54 6.51 10.61
C ALA A 205 -3.15 7.97 10.88
N ILE A 206 -3.72 8.89 10.11
CA ILE A 206 -3.46 10.33 10.23
C ILE A 206 -4.78 11.10 10.34
N SER A 207 -4.76 12.25 11.00
CA SER A 207 -5.91 13.14 11.17
C SER A 207 -5.52 14.59 10.90
N GLY A 208 -6.38 15.34 10.18
CA GLY A 208 -6.17 16.75 9.87
C GLY A 208 -4.96 17.01 8.96
N GLN A 209 -4.43 15.98 8.30
CA GLN A 209 -3.23 16.07 7.47
C GLN A 209 -3.59 16.13 5.99
N LYS A 210 -3.23 17.23 5.32
CA LYS A 210 -3.36 17.37 3.88
C LYS A 210 -2.37 16.46 3.15
N THR A 211 -2.82 15.84 2.07
CA THR A 211 -2.04 14.88 1.30
C THR A 211 -1.95 15.19 -0.18
N SER A 212 -2.79 16.09 -0.74
CA SER A 212 -2.69 16.48 -2.14
C SER A 212 -1.90 17.77 -2.32
N LEU A 213 -1.21 17.89 -3.46
CA LEU A 213 -0.39 19.05 -3.82
C LEU A 213 -1.21 20.10 -4.60
N LYS A 214 -0.85 21.37 -4.45
CA LYS A 214 -1.25 22.46 -5.34
C LYS A 214 -0.42 22.40 -6.63
N LYS A 215 -0.90 23.04 -7.69
CA LYS A 215 -0.11 23.26 -8.92
C LYS A 215 1.04 24.25 -8.70
N SER A 216 0.83 25.23 -7.82
CA SER A 216 1.84 26.20 -7.40
C SER A 216 1.65 26.53 -5.92
N PRO A 217 2.72 26.89 -5.19
CA PRO A 217 2.61 27.31 -3.80
C PRO A 217 1.72 28.55 -3.67
N ASP A 218 1.07 28.70 -2.50
CA ASP A 218 0.43 29.96 -2.17
C ASP A 218 1.45 31.04 -1.77
N VAL A 219 0.96 32.24 -1.45
CA VAL A 219 1.80 33.39 -1.08
C VAL A 219 2.62 33.17 0.21
N GLN A 220 2.25 32.19 1.02
CA GLN A 220 2.99 31.77 2.22
C GLN A 220 3.92 30.58 1.95
N GLY A 221 4.00 30.11 0.70
CA GLY A 221 4.81 28.96 0.32
C GLY A 221 4.17 27.59 0.60
N ASN A 222 2.89 27.54 1.04
CA ASN A 222 2.23 26.26 1.29
C ASN A 222 1.87 25.58 -0.03
N TYR A 223 2.27 24.33 -0.20
CA TYR A 223 2.02 23.52 -1.40
C TYR A 223 0.95 22.43 -1.20
N LEU A 224 0.47 22.20 0.03
CA LEU A 224 -0.57 21.21 0.32
C LEU A 224 -1.98 21.80 0.19
N MET A 225 -2.92 20.98 -0.33
CA MET A 225 -4.27 21.45 -0.65
C MET A 225 -5.38 20.75 0.15
N HIS A 226 -5.55 19.45 -0.02
CA HIS A 226 -6.67 18.69 0.55
C HIS A 226 -6.21 17.44 1.30
N GLU A 227 -7.04 16.99 2.24
CA GLU A 227 -6.99 15.67 2.86
C GLU A 227 -7.73 14.69 1.95
N LYS A 228 -7.04 13.69 1.42
CA LYS A 228 -7.60 12.72 0.48
C LYS A 228 -7.24 11.28 0.83
N ASP A 229 -5.98 11.08 1.18
CA ASP A 229 -5.37 9.77 1.39
C ASP A 229 -5.35 9.41 2.86
N ASN A 230 -5.59 8.14 3.18
CA ASN A 230 -5.45 7.64 4.54
C ASN A 230 -5.28 6.11 4.56
N ILE A 231 -4.84 5.62 5.72
CA ILE A 231 -4.85 4.19 6.04
C ILE A 231 -5.79 4.00 7.24
N PHE A 232 -6.90 3.27 7.05
CA PHE A 232 -7.73 2.83 8.16
C PHE A 232 -7.34 1.42 8.55
N TYR A 233 -7.07 1.18 9.83
CA TYR A 233 -6.63 -0.10 10.36
C TYR A 233 -7.51 -0.60 11.50
N ASP A 234 -7.60 -1.91 11.65
CA ASP A 234 -8.32 -2.55 12.77
C ASP A 234 -7.53 -2.38 14.08
N SER A 235 -7.90 -1.37 14.86
CA SER A 235 -7.22 -1.01 16.12
C SER A 235 -7.43 -2.04 17.25
N LYS A 236 -8.35 -3.00 17.08
CA LYS A 236 -8.55 -4.08 18.03
C LYS A 236 -7.54 -5.21 17.86
N ARG A 237 -6.99 -5.37 16.65
CA ARG A 237 -6.06 -6.45 16.28
C ARG A 237 -4.65 -5.96 15.94
N LEU A 238 -4.49 -4.66 15.65
CA LEU A 238 -3.21 -4.01 15.37
C LEU A 238 -3.00 -2.82 16.30
N THR A 239 -1.79 -2.65 16.78
CA THR A 239 -1.38 -1.46 17.52
C THR A 239 -0.56 -0.55 16.60
N ALA A 240 -1.05 0.65 16.35
CA ALA A 240 -0.27 1.67 15.66
C ALA A 240 0.84 2.18 16.59
N ILE A 241 2.06 2.26 16.06
CA ILE A 241 3.25 2.75 16.78
C ILE A 241 3.57 4.16 16.31
N ASP A 242 3.50 4.37 15.00
CA ASP A 242 3.81 5.64 14.35
C ASP A 242 3.05 5.75 13.03
N ALA A 243 2.78 6.97 12.56
CA ALA A 243 2.13 7.23 11.29
C ALA A 243 2.45 8.64 10.79
N GLY A 244 2.34 8.86 9.49
CA GLY A 244 2.59 10.17 8.90
C GLY A 244 2.46 10.17 7.39
N THR A 245 3.04 11.20 6.79
CA THR A 245 3.09 11.36 5.34
C THR A 245 4.51 11.21 4.81
N LEU A 246 4.65 10.63 3.64
CA LEU A 246 5.87 10.63 2.86
C LEU A 246 5.91 11.93 2.05
N ASP A 247 6.49 12.97 2.64
CA ASP A 247 6.70 14.24 1.96
C ASP A 247 8.01 14.20 1.16
N PHE A 248 7.88 13.96 -0.12
CA PHE A 248 9.00 13.92 -1.06
C PHE A 248 9.28 15.26 -1.75
N VAL A 249 8.39 16.26 -1.59
CA VAL A 249 8.47 17.56 -2.26
C VAL A 249 9.80 18.30 -2.00
N PRO A 250 10.33 18.32 -0.76
CA PRO A 250 11.62 18.97 -0.50
C PRO A 250 12.83 18.33 -1.22
N GLN A 251 12.66 17.12 -1.79
CA GLN A 251 13.70 16.43 -2.54
C GLN A 251 13.68 16.77 -4.04
N CYS A 252 12.65 17.52 -4.50
CA CYS A 252 12.49 17.97 -5.88
C CYS A 252 13.02 19.42 -6.03
N ASN A 253 13.47 19.78 -7.25
CA ASN A 253 13.95 21.13 -7.53
C ASN A 253 12.81 22.15 -7.62
N SER A 254 11.59 21.69 -7.90
CA SER A 254 10.40 22.53 -8.02
C SER A 254 9.14 21.75 -7.68
N LEU A 255 8.05 22.47 -7.38
CA LEU A 255 6.74 21.86 -7.19
C LEU A 255 6.19 21.24 -8.49
N GLU A 256 6.61 21.74 -9.65
CA GLU A 256 6.29 21.13 -10.95
C GLU A 256 6.93 19.74 -11.09
N GLU A 257 8.21 19.62 -10.74
CA GLU A 257 8.91 18.32 -10.70
C GLU A 257 8.25 17.37 -9.71
N ALA A 258 7.87 17.86 -8.52
CA ALA A 258 7.12 17.05 -7.55
C ALA A 258 5.78 16.57 -8.11
N ASN A 259 5.00 17.47 -8.74
CA ASN A 259 3.73 17.12 -9.39
C ASN A 259 3.90 16.16 -10.60
N HIS A 260 5.07 16.12 -11.22
CA HIS A 260 5.40 15.12 -12.23
C HIS A 260 5.54 13.72 -11.61
N ILE A 261 6.14 13.62 -10.42
CA ILE A 261 6.22 12.35 -9.67
C ILE A 261 4.82 11.95 -9.18
N SER A 262 4.19 12.81 -8.39
CA SER A 262 2.81 12.66 -7.93
C SER A 262 2.26 13.99 -7.42
N ASP A 263 0.96 14.21 -7.56
CA ASP A 263 0.22 15.29 -6.90
C ASP A 263 -0.38 14.85 -5.55
N HIS A 264 0.03 13.67 -5.03
CA HIS A 264 -0.27 13.18 -3.70
C HIS A 264 0.98 12.84 -2.91
N LEU A 265 0.99 13.14 -1.60
CA LEU A 265 1.93 12.56 -0.64
C LEU A 265 1.50 11.12 -0.30
N GLY A 266 2.46 10.25 -0.07
CA GLY A 266 2.15 8.95 0.49
C GLY A 266 1.72 9.04 1.96
N VAL A 267 0.82 8.16 2.39
CA VAL A 267 0.45 8.00 3.82
C VAL A 267 1.03 6.69 4.32
N TRP A 268 1.65 6.71 5.49
CA TRP A 268 2.24 5.52 6.06
C TRP A 268 1.83 5.30 7.52
N ILE A 269 1.89 4.04 7.94
CA ILE A 269 1.68 3.60 9.32
C ILE A 269 2.68 2.49 9.67
N VAL A 270 3.10 2.47 10.92
CA VAL A 270 3.86 1.37 11.53
C VAL A 270 2.94 0.67 12.52
N VAL A 271 2.74 -0.63 12.35
CA VAL A 271 1.87 -1.45 13.21
C VAL A 271 2.58 -2.70 13.73
N LYS A 272 2.09 -3.23 14.87
CA LYS A 272 2.45 -4.52 15.43
C LYS A 272 1.26 -5.33 15.92
#